data_df42eeca26da3d0d186ebb19f47a1fa2
#
_entry.id   df42eeca26da3d0d186ebb19f47a1fa2
#
_cell.length_a   1.000
_cell.length_b   1.000
_cell.length_c   1.000
_cell.angle_alpha   90.00
_cell.angle_beta   90.00
_cell.angle_gamma   90.00
#
_symmetry.space_group_name_H-M   'P 1'
#
loop_
_entity.id
_entity.type
_entity.pdbx_description
1 polymer ?
#
loop_
_entity_poly.entity_id
_entity_poly.type
_entity_poly.pdbx_seq_one_letter_code
_entity_poly.pdbx_strand_id
1 'polypeptide(L)'
;MKTIKKLALSVLMSVISMSPVFADHHGKPSVRTSTLKEFRELCGLLEGRWNSDILWINEWPGANAVRGETVRGHSKITRILDGAALEMKSMQGTEESAWRLYYHPATSQIRSLYLTSGGMVGHGTLFKISDTE
;
A
#
# COMPACT_ATOMS: atom_id res chain seq x y z
N MET A 1 3.41 -9.67 27.12
CA MET A 1 2.74 -10.27 25.94
C MET A 1 1.55 -9.39 25.57
N LYS A 2 1.68 -8.59 24.51
CA LYS A 2 0.56 -7.78 24.02
C LYS A 2 -0.31 -8.64 23.13
N THR A 3 -1.56 -8.82 23.53
CA THR A 3 -2.59 -9.58 22.85
C THR A 3 -2.78 -9.04 21.42
N ILE A 4 -2.53 -9.87 20.45
CA ILE A 4 -2.76 -9.57 19.04
C ILE A 4 -4.27 -9.46 18.86
N LYS A 5 -4.78 -8.24 18.78
CA LYS A 5 -6.15 -8.02 18.29
C LYS A 5 -6.15 -8.43 16.82
N LYS A 6 -6.84 -9.52 16.53
CA LYS A 6 -7.17 -9.90 15.15
C LYS A 6 -8.16 -8.88 14.62
N LEU A 7 -7.63 -7.78 14.11
CA LEU A 7 -8.39 -6.92 13.23
C LEU A 7 -8.28 -7.59 11.87
N ALA A 8 -9.39 -8.15 11.38
CA ALA A 8 -9.52 -8.57 10.01
C ALA A 8 -9.56 -7.28 9.17
N LEU A 9 -8.38 -6.70 8.96
CA LEU A 9 -8.20 -5.62 8.02
C LEU A 9 -8.14 -6.30 6.66
N SER A 10 -9.29 -6.42 5.98
CA SER A 10 -9.33 -6.62 4.54
C SER A 10 -8.66 -5.39 3.92
N VAL A 11 -7.35 -5.43 3.83
CA VAL A 11 -6.62 -4.52 2.96
C VAL A 11 -7.02 -4.93 1.55
N LEU A 12 -8.07 -4.29 1.06
CA LEU A 12 -8.41 -4.28 -0.33
C LEU A 12 -7.21 -3.60 -1.01
N MET A 13 -6.26 -4.40 -1.47
CA MET A 13 -5.27 -3.94 -2.42
C MET A 13 -6.05 -3.48 -3.62
N SER A 14 -6.38 -2.19 -3.65
CA SER A 14 -6.94 -1.56 -4.83
C SER A 14 -5.94 -1.80 -5.94
N VAL A 15 -6.27 -2.76 -6.77
CA VAL A 15 -5.58 -3.05 -8.02
C VAL A 15 -5.28 -1.72 -8.66
N ILE A 16 -4.01 -1.43 -8.85
CA ILE A 16 -3.58 -0.38 -9.77
C ILE A 16 -4.02 -0.86 -11.14
N SER A 17 -5.29 -0.62 -11.46
CA SER A 17 -5.81 -0.81 -12.80
C SER A 17 -5.16 0.27 -13.64
N MET A 18 -4.18 -0.11 -14.44
CA MET A 18 -3.83 0.62 -15.65
C MET A 18 -5.04 0.51 -16.59
N SER A 19 -6.09 1.24 -16.28
CA SER A 19 -7.20 1.39 -17.22
C SER A 19 -6.73 2.33 -18.31
N PRO A 20 -6.85 1.94 -19.59
CA PRO A 20 -6.70 2.89 -20.68
C PRO A 20 -7.74 3.99 -20.46
N VAL A 21 -7.30 5.22 -20.48
CA VAL A 21 -8.15 6.40 -20.40
C VAL A 21 -9.06 6.40 -21.62
N PHE A 22 -10.28 5.88 -21.48
CA PHE A 22 -11.36 6.25 -22.35
C PHE A 22 -11.86 7.63 -21.93
N ALA A 23 -11.49 8.62 -22.73
CA ALA A 23 -12.06 9.94 -22.62
C ALA A 23 -13.58 9.82 -22.89
N ASP A 24 -14.39 10.05 -21.89
CA ASP A 24 -15.62 10.81 -22.04
C ASP A 24 -16.23 11.20 -20.68
N HIS A 25 -16.62 12.46 -20.65
CA HIS A 25 -17.48 13.24 -19.76
C HIS A 25 -16.82 14.28 -18.85
N HIS A 26 -16.88 15.49 -19.32
CA HIS A 26 -17.04 16.82 -18.73
C HIS A 26 -17.13 16.93 -17.19
N GLY A 27 -16.06 16.63 -16.50
CA GLY A 27 -15.80 17.01 -15.13
C GLY A 27 -14.30 16.96 -14.94
N LYS A 28 -13.64 18.08 -14.61
CA LYS A 28 -12.25 18.02 -14.17
C LYS A 28 -12.17 16.99 -13.03
N PRO A 29 -11.34 15.94 -13.13
CA PRO A 29 -11.20 15.01 -12.04
C PRO A 29 -10.82 15.81 -10.79
N SER A 30 -11.66 15.77 -9.78
CA SER A 30 -11.37 16.43 -8.51
C SER A 30 -10.11 15.76 -7.95
N VAL A 31 -9.01 16.50 -7.91
CA VAL A 31 -7.77 16.00 -7.31
C VAL A 31 -8.07 15.76 -5.83
N ARG A 32 -8.09 14.48 -5.43
CA ARG A 32 -8.29 14.13 -4.03
C ARG A 32 -7.05 14.52 -3.25
N THR A 33 -7.26 15.19 -2.14
CA THR A 33 -6.20 15.65 -1.24
C THR A 33 -6.28 14.92 0.09
N SER A 34 -5.17 14.87 0.79
CA SER A 34 -5.05 14.36 2.14
C SER A 34 -4.34 15.39 3.01
N THR A 35 -4.50 15.29 4.31
CA THR A 35 -3.82 16.14 5.28
C THR A 35 -2.62 15.41 5.90
N LEU A 36 -1.68 16.18 6.45
CA LEU A 36 -0.60 15.63 7.25
C LEU A 36 -1.12 14.89 8.49
N LYS A 37 -2.26 15.31 9.04
CA LYS A 37 -2.91 14.64 10.15
C LYS A 37 -3.36 13.23 9.76
N GLU A 38 -4.06 13.09 8.63
CA GLU A 38 -4.48 11.79 8.10
C GLU A 38 -3.29 10.87 7.81
N PHE A 39 -2.19 11.42 7.28
CA PHE A 39 -0.96 10.65 7.12
C PHE A 39 -0.41 10.13 8.44
N ARG A 40 -0.38 10.96 9.49
CA ARG A 40 0.10 10.54 10.82
C ARG A 40 -0.81 9.49 11.47
N GLU A 41 -2.12 9.60 11.28
CA GLU A 41 -3.10 8.59 11.72
C GLU A 41 -2.86 7.27 11.00
N LEU A 42 -2.70 7.29 9.67
CA LEU A 42 -2.35 6.11 8.87
C LEU A 42 -1.04 5.47 9.34
N CYS A 43 -0.01 6.26 9.63
CA CYS A 43 1.24 5.78 10.20
C CYS A 43 1.01 5.03 11.52
N GLY A 44 0.17 5.56 12.39
CA GLY A 44 -0.16 4.92 13.68
C GLY A 44 -0.89 3.59 13.54
N LEU A 45 -1.71 3.45 12.50
CA LEU A 45 -2.45 2.22 12.20
C LEU A 45 -1.56 1.14 11.60
N LEU A 46 -0.65 1.51 10.72
CA LEU A 46 0.15 0.56 9.92
C LEU A 46 1.44 0.13 10.62
N GLU A 47 2.01 0.96 11.51
CA GLU A 47 3.29 0.65 12.16
C GLU A 47 3.23 -0.65 12.95
N GLY A 48 4.19 -1.55 12.70
CA GLY A 48 4.25 -2.83 13.39
C GLY A 48 4.80 -3.98 12.56
N ARG A 49 4.50 -5.19 13.02
CA ARG A 49 4.79 -6.44 12.31
C ARG A 49 3.48 -7.10 11.92
N TRP A 50 3.40 -7.55 10.69
CA TRP A 50 2.20 -8.08 10.08
C TRP A 50 2.47 -9.45 9.47
N ASN A 51 1.54 -10.36 9.66
CA ASN A 51 1.45 -11.61 8.92
C ASN A 51 0.20 -11.54 8.05
N SER A 52 0.32 -11.93 6.81
CA SER A 52 -0.77 -11.90 5.84
C SER A 52 -0.79 -13.21 5.05
N ASP A 53 -1.97 -13.64 4.69
CA ASP A 53 -2.18 -14.66 3.68
C ASP A 53 -2.63 -13.91 2.42
N ILE A 54 -1.83 -14.01 1.34
CA ILE A 54 -1.99 -13.23 0.12
C ILE A 54 -2.44 -14.17 -0.98
N LEU A 55 -3.65 -13.94 -1.50
CA LEU A 55 -4.15 -14.65 -2.67
C LEU A 55 -3.64 -13.94 -3.94
N TRP A 56 -2.85 -14.64 -4.73
CA TRP A 56 -2.40 -14.14 -6.03
C TRP A 56 -3.53 -14.20 -7.05
N ILE A 57 -4.00 -13.05 -7.48
CA ILE A 57 -5.07 -12.91 -8.48
C ILE A 57 -4.56 -12.61 -9.88
N ASN A 58 -3.32 -12.12 -9.98
CA ASN A 58 -2.67 -11.78 -11.24
C ASN A 58 -1.28 -12.41 -11.31
N GLU A 59 -0.85 -12.71 -12.52
CA GLU A 59 0.54 -13.08 -12.82
C GLU A 59 1.28 -11.82 -13.25
N TRP A 60 2.47 -11.57 -12.65
CA TRP A 60 3.36 -10.53 -13.13
C TRP A 60 4.72 -11.11 -13.48
N PRO A 61 5.40 -10.49 -14.45
CA PRO A 61 6.75 -10.88 -14.77
C PRO A 61 7.65 -10.79 -13.52
N GLY A 62 8.34 -11.88 -13.20
CA GLY A 62 9.24 -11.96 -12.04
C GLY A 62 8.60 -12.38 -10.71
N ALA A 63 7.27 -12.51 -10.63
CA ALA A 63 6.63 -13.15 -9.49
C ALA A 63 6.78 -14.66 -9.55
N ASN A 64 7.17 -15.27 -8.43
CA ASN A 64 7.28 -16.73 -8.31
C ASN A 64 5.97 -17.41 -7.87
N ALA A 65 4.87 -16.67 -7.84
CA ALA A 65 3.57 -17.16 -7.40
C ALA A 65 2.63 -17.37 -8.59
N VAL A 66 1.88 -18.44 -8.54
CA VAL A 66 0.91 -18.82 -9.57
C VAL A 66 -0.45 -18.23 -9.21
N ARG A 67 -1.22 -17.81 -10.22
CA ARG A 67 -2.59 -17.32 -10.03
C ARG A 67 -3.45 -18.33 -9.28
N GLY A 68 -4.13 -17.89 -8.23
CA GLY A 68 -4.94 -18.72 -7.35
C GLY A 68 -4.18 -19.33 -6.18
N GLU A 69 -2.87 -19.19 -6.13
CA GLU A 69 -2.05 -19.60 -5.01
C GLU A 69 -2.16 -18.63 -3.83
N THR A 70 -2.19 -19.17 -2.62
CA THR A 70 -2.09 -18.38 -1.38
C THR A 70 -0.69 -18.49 -0.82
N VAL A 71 0.00 -17.37 -0.70
CA VAL A 71 1.33 -17.30 -0.07
C VAL A 71 1.27 -16.56 1.24
N ARG A 72 2.07 -17.01 2.20
CA ARG A 72 2.22 -16.31 3.47
C ARG A 72 3.22 -15.17 3.33
N GLY A 73 2.78 -13.98 3.75
CA GLY A 73 3.61 -12.78 3.79
C GLY A 73 3.97 -12.38 5.22
N HIS A 74 5.16 -11.84 5.37
CA HIS A 74 5.63 -11.23 6.61
C HIS A 74 6.10 -9.83 6.30
N SER A 75 5.59 -8.84 7.03
CA SER A 75 5.95 -7.45 6.82
C SER A 75 6.37 -6.79 8.12
N LYS A 76 7.34 -5.89 8.01
CA LYS A 76 7.71 -4.96 9.07
C LYS A 76 7.54 -3.55 8.56
N ILE A 77 6.72 -2.76 9.25
CA ILE A 77 6.43 -1.37 8.92
C ILE A 77 6.99 -0.49 10.02
N THR A 78 7.83 0.47 9.65
CA THR A 78 8.49 1.38 10.59
C THR A 78 8.43 2.81 10.09
N ARG A 79 8.36 3.75 11.02
CA ARG A 79 8.56 5.17 10.69
C ARG A 79 10.03 5.42 10.43
N ILE A 80 10.31 6.19 9.41
CA ILE A 80 11.66 6.63 9.03
C ILE A 80 11.66 8.15 8.85
N LEU A 81 12.85 8.74 8.75
CA LEU A 81 13.02 10.18 8.55
C LEU A 81 12.25 11.02 9.58
N ASP A 82 12.42 10.67 10.86
CA ASP A 82 11.74 11.33 11.99
C ASP A 82 10.20 11.38 11.84
N GLY A 83 9.63 10.31 11.29
CA GLY A 83 8.18 10.17 11.08
C GLY A 83 7.66 10.86 9.81
N ALA A 84 8.52 11.38 8.96
CA ALA A 84 8.12 11.97 7.67
C ALA A 84 7.73 10.92 6.63
N ALA A 85 8.10 9.65 6.84
CA ALA A 85 7.72 8.55 5.98
C ALA A 85 7.51 7.25 6.76
N LEU A 86 6.78 6.31 6.16
CA LEU A 86 6.73 4.90 6.54
C LEU A 86 7.54 4.09 5.53
N GLU A 87 8.28 3.12 6.03
CA GLU A 87 8.88 2.07 5.22
C GLU A 87 8.32 0.72 5.62
N MET A 88 7.79 -0.01 4.67
CA MET A 88 7.44 -1.42 4.80
C MET A 88 8.48 -2.25 4.05
N LYS A 89 9.02 -3.26 4.73
CA LYS A 89 9.77 -4.36 4.13
C LYS A 89 8.95 -5.62 4.27
N SER A 90 8.75 -6.32 3.19
CA SER A 90 7.90 -7.50 3.15
C SER A 90 8.59 -8.65 2.42
N MET A 91 8.29 -9.85 2.89
CA MET A 91 8.62 -11.12 2.27
C MET A 91 7.30 -11.81 1.95
N GLN A 92 7.10 -12.21 0.70
CA GLN A 92 5.88 -12.89 0.23
C GLN A 92 6.31 -14.15 -0.53
N GLY A 93 6.29 -15.29 0.15
CA GLY A 93 6.96 -16.46 -0.38
C GLY A 93 8.46 -16.22 -0.51
N THR A 94 8.98 -16.22 -1.73
CA THR A 94 10.40 -15.93 -2.05
C THR A 94 10.63 -14.51 -2.57
N GLU A 95 9.57 -13.70 -2.72
CA GLU A 95 9.67 -12.35 -3.22
C GLU A 95 9.84 -11.34 -2.08
N GLU A 96 10.87 -10.49 -2.21
CA GLU A 96 11.04 -9.33 -1.34
C GLU A 96 10.37 -8.11 -1.97
N SER A 97 9.74 -7.30 -1.12
CA SER A 97 9.20 -6.02 -1.53
C SER A 97 9.47 -4.93 -0.50
N ALA A 98 9.56 -3.71 -0.99
CA ALA A 98 9.64 -2.51 -0.19
C ALA A 98 8.54 -1.54 -0.61
N TRP A 99 7.86 -0.98 0.36
CA TRP A 99 6.85 0.03 0.13
C TRP A 99 7.14 1.24 1.00
N ARG A 100 7.13 2.44 0.41
CA ARG A 100 7.29 3.70 1.12
C ARG A 100 6.06 4.55 0.96
N LEU A 101 5.58 5.08 2.08
CA LEU A 101 4.50 6.06 2.13
C LEU A 101 5.05 7.36 2.70
N TYR A 102 4.68 8.48 2.08
CA TYR A 102 5.07 9.80 2.56
C TYR A 102 4.00 10.85 2.21
N TYR A 103 3.92 11.88 3.04
CA TYR A 103 3.08 13.02 2.74
C TYR A 103 3.83 14.02 1.86
N HIS A 104 3.21 14.41 0.75
CA HIS A 104 3.76 15.39 -0.19
C HIS A 104 3.06 16.74 0.00
N PRO A 105 3.67 17.73 0.70
CA PRO A 105 2.99 18.96 1.11
C PRO A 105 2.56 19.84 -0.07
N ALA A 106 3.37 19.92 -1.13
CA ALA A 106 3.04 20.77 -2.27
C ALA A 106 1.80 20.31 -3.06
N THR A 107 1.43 19.04 -2.97
CA THR A 107 0.22 18.49 -3.62
C THR A 107 -0.85 18.08 -2.63
N SER A 108 -0.58 18.19 -1.33
CA SER A 108 -1.46 17.72 -0.26
C SER A 108 -1.92 16.28 -0.48
N GLN A 109 -0.97 15.38 -0.71
CA GLN A 109 -1.24 13.98 -1.02
C GLN A 109 -0.36 13.02 -0.20
N ILE A 110 -0.92 11.89 0.18
CA ILE A 110 -0.16 10.74 0.67
C ILE A 110 0.26 9.95 -0.57
N ARG A 111 1.56 9.87 -0.82
CA ARG A 111 2.13 9.17 -1.97
C ARG A 111 2.78 7.87 -1.55
N SER A 112 2.79 6.93 -2.47
CA SER A 112 3.44 5.63 -2.30
C SER A 112 4.42 5.32 -3.42
N LEU A 113 5.48 4.61 -3.04
CA LEU A 113 6.42 3.97 -3.94
C LEU A 113 6.52 2.51 -3.53
N TYR A 114 6.28 1.60 -4.44
CA TYR A 114 6.38 0.16 -4.27
C TYR A 114 7.44 -0.42 -5.19
N LEU A 115 8.28 -1.29 -4.64
CA LEU A 115 9.39 -1.94 -5.34
C LEU A 115 9.39 -3.42 -4.97
N THR A 116 9.70 -4.31 -5.93
CA THR A 116 9.88 -5.74 -5.67
C THR A 116 11.22 -6.24 -6.18
N SER A 117 11.68 -7.36 -5.62
CA SER A 117 12.89 -8.05 -6.10
C SER A 117 12.73 -8.58 -7.54
N GLY A 118 11.49 -8.79 -8.01
CA GLY A 118 11.17 -9.11 -9.39
C GLY A 118 11.26 -7.93 -10.36
N GLY A 119 11.63 -6.72 -9.88
CA GLY A 119 11.82 -5.52 -10.70
C GLY A 119 10.56 -4.69 -10.94
N MET A 120 9.45 -5.02 -10.26
CA MET A 120 8.25 -4.20 -10.36
C MET A 120 8.43 -2.87 -9.61
N VAL A 121 7.98 -1.79 -10.25
CA VAL A 121 7.93 -0.44 -9.65
C VAL A 121 6.51 0.08 -9.76
N GLY A 122 5.94 0.46 -8.63
CA GLY A 122 4.60 1.04 -8.56
C GLY A 122 4.60 2.38 -7.85
N HIS A 123 3.80 3.31 -8.37
CA HIS A 123 3.52 4.59 -7.72
C HIS A 123 2.03 4.71 -7.45
N GLY A 124 1.67 5.31 -6.34
CA GLY A 124 0.27 5.49 -5.99
C GLY A 124 0.03 6.74 -5.14
N THR A 125 -1.24 7.04 -4.98
CA THR A 125 -1.74 8.06 -4.07
C THR A 125 -2.81 7.43 -3.19
N LEU A 126 -2.73 7.68 -1.89
CA LEU A 126 -3.71 7.22 -0.92
C LEU A 126 -4.51 8.42 -0.40
N PHE A 127 -5.76 8.18 -0.11
CA PHE A 127 -6.66 9.15 0.51
C PHE A 127 -7.69 8.43 1.34
N LYS A 128 -8.16 9.09 2.38
CA LYS A 128 -9.22 8.57 3.24
C LYS A 128 -10.56 8.71 2.51
N ILE A 129 -11.34 7.62 2.46
CA ILE A 129 -12.67 7.61 1.84
C ILE A 129 -13.74 7.91 2.90
N SER A 130 -13.58 7.32 4.09
CA SER A 130 -14.49 7.48 5.23
C SER A 130 -13.75 7.33 6.55
N ASP A 131 -14.41 7.50 7.68
CA ASP A 131 -13.80 7.28 9.00
C ASP A 131 -13.53 5.80 9.31
N THR A 132 -14.06 4.90 8.52
CA THR A 132 -13.92 3.44 8.65
C THR A 132 -13.12 2.80 7.53
N GLU A 133 -12.72 3.58 6.52
CA GLU A 133 -11.98 3.11 5.33
C GLU A 133 -10.76 4.00 5.03
#